data_a515496813ffa44f2ac843e93726edb7
#
_entry.id   a515496813ffa44f2ac843e93726edb7
#
_cell.length_a   1.000
_cell.length_b   1.000
_cell.length_c   1.000
_cell.angle_alpha   90.00
_cell.angle_beta   90.00
_cell.angle_gamma   90.00
#
_symmetry.space_group_name_H-M   'P 1'
#
loop_
_entity.id
_entity.type
_entity.pdbx_description
1 polymer ?
#
loop_
_entity_poly.entity_id
_entity_poly.type
_entity_poly.pdbx_seq_one_letter_code
_entity_poly.pdbx_strand_id
1 'polypeptide(L)'
;MMLPFLLLIYFLIKKIKTKLLFNNQKFIFLLFSFILPFFLILITSIITGSRIRTMWMIPFYSLIGVFFIFLYQDQINLKKLKNFYILLILFLIISPTLYSLRSIYNDSRTGYEGNKIALQIEKEWKTISKDEISNVGFSEWYAGNLSYHLSNRPKVFLEENNKFYKKPAVIIAKDIGPSLCNRKNINVKNIVYKKIDNHDVCFIF
;
A
#
# COMPACT_ATOMS: atom_id res chain seq x y z
N MET A 1 -3.17 -0.27 12.85
CA MET A 1 -4.23 -1.30 12.78
C MET A 1 -4.33 -2.22 14.00
N MET A 2 -3.27 -2.51 14.76
CA MET A 2 -3.33 -3.40 15.95
C MET A 2 -3.92 -2.76 17.21
N LEU A 3 -3.89 -1.44 17.33
CA LEU A 3 -4.30 -0.72 18.54
C LEU A 3 -5.74 -1.01 18.98
N PRO A 4 -6.75 -1.02 18.08
CA PRO A 4 -8.12 -1.38 18.47
C PRO A 4 -8.23 -2.80 19.01
N PHE A 5 -7.47 -3.74 18.42
CA PHE A 5 -7.49 -5.14 18.84
C PHE A 5 -6.85 -5.32 20.24
N LEU A 6 -5.74 -4.63 20.51
CA LEU A 6 -5.12 -4.64 21.84
C LEU A 6 -6.03 -4.01 22.89
N LEU A 7 -6.73 -2.94 22.56
CA LEU A 7 -7.74 -2.33 23.44
C LEU A 7 -8.90 -3.28 23.72
N LEU A 8 -9.38 -4.02 22.71
CA LEU A 8 -10.42 -5.01 22.87
C LEU A 8 -9.99 -6.13 23.83
N ILE A 9 -8.78 -6.65 23.68
CA ILE A 9 -8.24 -7.69 24.58
C ILE A 9 -8.06 -7.14 25.98
N TYR A 10 -7.48 -5.94 26.13
CA TYR A 10 -7.32 -5.29 27.42
C TYR A 10 -8.64 -5.12 28.15
N PHE A 11 -9.72 -4.79 27.43
CA PHE A 11 -11.06 -4.65 28.02
C PHE A 11 -11.64 -5.96 28.56
N LEU A 12 -11.30 -7.10 27.95
CA LEU A 12 -11.76 -8.43 28.38
C LEU A 12 -10.97 -8.97 29.59
N ILE A 13 -9.73 -8.54 29.76
CA ILE A 13 -8.84 -9.08 30.80
C ILE A 13 -9.02 -8.30 32.11
N LYS A 14 -9.22 -9.02 33.21
CA LYS A 14 -9.40 -8.42 34.53
C LYS A 14 -8.06 -8.12 35.24
N LYS A 15 -7.06 -8.98 35.05
CA LYS A 15 -5.70 -8.82 35.60
C LYS A 15 -4.70 -9.41 34.61
N ILE A 16 -3.66 -8.65 34.27
CA ILE A 16 -2.58 -9.13 33.41
C ILE A 16 -1.59 -9.92 34.27
N LYS A 17 -1.77 -11.25 34.32
CA LYS A 17 -0.77 -12.16 34.87
C LYS A 17 -0.31 -13.08 33.74
N THR A 18 0.86 -12.84 33.22
CA THR A 18 1.47 -13.72 32.20
C THR A 18 2.08 -14.92 32.89
N LYS A 19 1.55 -16.11 32.67
CA LYS A 19 2.23 -17.36 32.93
C LYS A 19 2.82 -17.87 31.64
N LEU A 20 4.13 -17.75 31.48
CA LEU A 20 4.84 -18.33 30.34
C LEU A 20 4.87 -19.86 30.54
N LEU A 21 4.05 -20.56 29.78
CA LEU A 21 3.86 -22.01 29.86
C LEU A 21 4.78 -22.72 28.84
N PHE A 22 6.11 -22.57 28.98
CA PHE A 22 7.07 -23.21 28.07
C PHE A 22 6.97 -24.76 28.03
N ASN A 23 6.34 -25.40 29.01
CA ASN A 23 6.09 -26.85 29.01
C ASN A 23 4.82 -27.25 28.26
N ASN A 24 4.03 -26.32 27.73
CA ASN A 24 2.80 -26.62 27.02
C ASN A 24 3.02 -26.69 25.53
N GLN A 25 2.85 -27.87 24.93
CA GLN A 25 3.03 -28.08 23.48
C GLN A 25 2.17 -27.13 22.63
N LYS A 26 0.94 -26.81 23.06
CA LYS A 26 0.04 -25.88 22.38
C LYS A 26 0.62 -24.44 22.39
N PHE A 27 1.22 -24.03 23.51
CA PHE A 27 1.89 -22.73 23.61
C PHE A 27 3.08 -22.65 22.67
N ILE A 28 3.92 -23.69 22.67
CA ILE A 28 5.09 -23.78 21.80
C ILE A 28 4.67 -23.72 20.32
N PHE A 29 3.66 -24.51 19.94
CA PHE A 29 3.12 -24.50 18.59
C PHE A 29 2.63 -23.13 18.14
N LEU A 30 1.83 -22.44 18.95
CA LEU A 30 1.32 -21.10 18.64
C LEU A 30 2.44 -20.06 18.56
N LEU A 31 3.42 -20.15 19.47
CA LEU A 31 4.58 -19.28 19.50
C LEU A 31 5.40 -19.41 18.21
N PHE A 32 5.73 -20.65 17.83
CA PHE A 32 6.48 -20.89 16.59
C PHE A 32 5.67 -20.51 15.35
N SER A 33 4.37 -20.83 15.30
CA SER A 33 3.51 -20.44 14.18
C SER A 33 3.42 -18.93 13.98
N PHE A 34 3.60 -18.14 15.03
CA PHE A 34 3.62 -16.69 14.97
C PHE A 34 5.02 -16.14 14.69
N ILE A 35 6.03 -16.60 15.43
CA ILE A 35 7.38 -16.02 15.39
C ILE A 35 8.14 -16.47 14.14
N LEU A 36 8.08 -17.75 13.77
CA LEU A 36 8.89 -18.29 12.67
C LEU A 36 8.63 -17.59 11.33
N PRO A 37 7.38 -17.41 10.87
CA PRO A 37 7.12 -16.72 9.61
C PRO A 37 7.55 -15.25 9.65
N PHE A 38 7.44 -14.58 10.80
CA PHE A 38 7.91 -13.21 10.97
C PHE A 38 9.43 -13.12 10.75
N PHE A 39 10.20 -14.01 11.37
CA PHE A 39 11.64 -14.07 11.17
C PHE A 39 12.02 -14.45 9.74
N LEU A 40 11.29 -15.37 9.11
CA LEU A 40 11.54 -15.74 7.71
C LEU A 40 11.37 -14.54 6.77
N ILE A 41 10.31 -13.72 6.96
CA ILE A 41 10.11 -12.51 6.16
C ILE A 41 11.23 -11.50 6.41
N LEU A 42 11.66 -11.30 7.66
CA LEU A 42 12.77 -10.40 7.96
C LEU A 42 14.06 -10.87 7.29
N ILE A 43 14.42 -12.15 7.44
CA ILE A 43 15.61 -12.73 6.84
C ILE A 43 15.58 -12.61 5.31
N THR A 44 14.46 -12.97 4.68
CA THR A 44 14.33 -12.83 3.22
C THR A 44 14.44 -11.38 2.77
N SER A 45 13.85 -10.43 3.51
CA SER A 45 13.97 -9.00 3.23
C SER A 45 15.42 -8.51 3.30
N ILE A 46 16.17 -8.95 4.31
CA ILE A 46 17.59 -8.59 4.48
C ILE A 46 18.42 -9.18 3.34
N ILE A 47 18.23 -10.45 2.99
CA ILE A 47 19.02 -11.13 1.95
C ILE A 47 18.73 -10.57 0.56
N THR A 48 17.46 -10.31 0.25
CA THR A 48 17.03 -9.86 -1.09
C THR A 48 17.04 -8.35 -1.26
N GLY A 49 17.20 -7.56 -0.18
CA GLY A 49 17.06 -6.10 -0.21
C GLY A 49 15.62 -5.63 -0.50
N SER A 50 14.66 -6.53 -0.54
CA SER A 50 13.27 -6.21 -0.88
C SER A 50 12.55 -5.55 0.29
N ARG A 51 11.74 -4.51 0.00
CA ARG A 51 10.93 -3.82 1.02
C ARG A 51 9.76 -4.69 1.46
N ILE A 52 9.61 -4.87 2.77
CA ILE A 52 8.46 -5.60 3.35
C ILE A 52 7.18 -4.79 3.10
N ARG A 53 6.23 -5.39 2.40
CA ARG A 53 4.90 -4.80 2.21
C ARG A 53 3.97 -5.24 3.34
N THR A 54 3.21 -4.30 3.90
CA THR A 54 2.30 -4.55 5.04
C THR A 54 1.25 -5.63 4.75
N MET A 55 0.85 -5.81 3.48
CA MET A 55 -0.11 -6.85 3.08
C MET A 55 0.42 -8.28 3.33
N TRP A 56 1.74 -8.49 3.30
CA TRP A 56 2.34 -9.81 3.58
C TRP A 56 2.26 -10.19 5.06
N MET A 57 2.02 -9.21 5.93
CA MET A 57 1.90 -9.41 7.38
C MET A 57 0.48 -9.76 7.84
N ILE A 58 -0.53 -9.68 6.95
CA ILE A 58 -1.94 -9.91 7.30
C ILE A 58 -2.18 -11.29 7.94
N PRO A 59 -1.64 -12.42 7.42
CA PRO A 59 -1.86 -13.74 8.03
C PRO A 59 -1.35 -13.81 9.48
N PHE A 60 -0.26 -13.09 9.81
CA PHE A 60 0.32 -13.10 11.14
C PHE A 60 -0.52 -12.34 12.15
N TYR A 61 -1.23 -11.30 11.72
CA TYR A 61 -2.12 -10.54 12.60
C TYR A 61 -3.29 -11.38 13.11
N SER A 62 -3.78 -12.36 12.37
CA SER A 62 -4.82 -13.27 12.82
C SER A 62 -4.29 -14.25 13.88
N LEU A 63 -3.08 -14.78 13.71
CA LEU A 63 -2.43 -15.68 14.65
C LEU A 63 -2.10 -15.00 15.99
N ILE A 64 -1.76 -13.71 15.95
CA ILE A 64 -1.56 -12.91 17.17
C ILE A 64 -2.82 -12.95 18.07
N GLY A 65 -4.01 -12.79 17.48
CA GLY A 65 -5.25 -12.83 18.21
C GLY A 65 -5.45 -14.15 18.96
N VAL A 66 -5.24 -15.27 18.26
CA VAL A 66 -5.34 -16.61 18.84
C VAL A 66 -4.30 -16.79 19.96
N PHE A 67 -3.08 -16.35 19.75
CA PHE A 67 -2.01 -16.41 20.74
C PHE A 67 -2.34 -15.64 22.02
N PHE A 68 -2.85 -14.41 21.91
CA PHE A 68 -3.28 -13.63 23.07
C PHE A 68 -4.47 -14.24 23.80
N ILE A 69 -5.46 -14.77 23.08
CA ILE A 69 -6.59 -15.49 23.71
C ILE A 69 -6.07 -16.70 24.46
N PHE A 70 -5.15 -17.47 23.89
CA PHE A 70 -4.56 -18.62 24.57
C PHE A 70 -3.78 -18.22 25.83
N LEU A 71 -2.99 -17.15 25.79
CA LEU A 71 -2.23 -16.65 26.94
C LEU A 71 -3.11 -16.22 28.11
N TYR A 72 -4.27 -15.65 27.80
CA TYR A 72 -5.14 -15.03 28.81
C TYR A 72 -6.46 -15.73 28.98
N GLN A 73 -6.64 -16.99 28.48
CA GLN A 73 -7.90 -17.74 28.52
C GLN A 73 -8.50 -17.84 29.93
N ASP A 74 -7.65 -18.05 30.95
CA ASP A 74 -8.09 -18.17 32.37
C ASP A 74 -8.46 -16.82 33.00
N GLN A 75 -8.14 -15.71 32.34
CA GLN A 75 -8.33 -14.36 32.88
C GLN A 75 -9.43 -13.59 32.12
N ILE A 76 -9.98 -14.19 31.06
CA ILE A 76 -11.06 -13.60 30.28
C ILE A 76 -12.34 -13.56 31.09
N ASN A 77 -12.91 -12.38 31.26
CA ASN A 77 -14.18 -12.20 31.92
C ASN A 77 -15.36 -12.31 30.97
N LEU A 78 -15.98 -13.48 30.89
CA LEU A 78 -17.12 -13.72 29.98
C LEU A 78 -18.33 -12.80 30.25
N LYS A 79 -18.49 -12.26 31.49
CA LYS A 79 -19.55 -11.27 31.78
C LYS A 79 -19.41 -9.97 30.98
N LYS A 80 -18.20 -9.65 30.53
CA LYS A 80 -17.93 -8.48 29.70
C LYS A 80 -18.10 -8.73 28.19
N LEU A 81 -18.44 -9.96 27.81
CA LEU A 81 -18.53 -10.36 26.40
C LEU A 81 -19.56 -9.53 25.63
N LYS A 82 -20.70 -9.19 26.26
CA LYS A 82 -21.72 -8.32 25.65
C LYS A 82 -21.14 -6.95 25.28
N ASN A 83 -20.41 -6.31 26.19
CA ASN A 83 -19.80 -5.01 25.96
C ASN A 83 -18.67 -5.10 24.92
N PHE A 84 -17.94 -6.21 24.90
CA PHE A 84 -16.94 -6.49 23.87
C PHE A 84 -17.57 -6.56 22.47
N TYR A 85 -18.70 -7.26 22.30
CA TYR A 85 -19.40 -7.31 21.01
C TYR A 85 -19.92 -5.94 20.57
N ILE A 86 -20.47 -5.16 21.49
CA ILE A 86 -20.92 -3.79 21.19
C ILE A 86 -19.73 -2.94 20.66
N LEU A 87 -18.59 -3.02 21.37
CA LEU A 87 -17.40 -2.27 20.98
C LEU A 87 -16.84 -2.76 19.63
N LEU A 88 -16.85 -4.06 19.37
CA LEU A 88 -16.42 -4.66 18.10
C LEU A 88 -17.30 -4.20 16.94
N ILE A 89 -18.62 -4.22 17.10
CA ILE A 89 -19.55 -3.70 16.07
C ILE A 89 -19.33 -2.21 15.84
N LEU A 90 -19.12 -1.44 16.89
CA LEU A 90 -18.83 -0.02 16.80
C LEU A 90 -17.55 0.24 15.98
N PHE A 91 -16.48 -0.52 16.19
CA PHE A 91 -15.26 -0.43 15.37
C PHE A 91 -15.48 -0.86 13.93
N LEU A 92 -16.31 -1.89 13.69
CA LEU A 92 -16.64 -2.33 12.33
C LEU A 92 -17.41 -1.26 11.53
N ILE A 93 -18.20 -0.44 12.20
CA ILE A 93 -18.93 0.67 11.57
C ILE A 93 -18.04 1.91 11.45
N ILE A 94 -17.32 2.30 12.49
CA ILE A 94 -16.51 3.52 12.52
C ILE A 94 -15.33 3.42 11.53
N SER A 95 -14.68 2.26 11.43
CA SER A 95 -13.50 2.11 10.59
C SER A 95 -13.76 2.43 9.11
N PRO A 96 -14.78 1.84 8.43
CA PRO A 96 -15.07 2.18 7.04
C PRO A 96 -15.63 3.60 6.87
N THR A 97 -16.40 4.11 7.85
CA THR A 97 -16.90 5.49 7.79
C THR A 97 -15.78 6.52 7.86
N LEU A 98 -14.84 6.36 8.77
CA LEU A 98 -13.65 7.23 8.86
C LEU A 98 -12.80 7.13 7.60
N TYR A 99 -12.65 5.92 7.04
CA TYR A 99 -11.92 5.73 5.79
C TYR A 99 -12.61 6.44 4.62
N SER A 100 -13.93 6.32 4.51
CA SER A 100 -14.72 7.00 3.47
C SER A 100 -14.66 8.51 3.59
N LEU A 101 -14.80 9.05 4.81
CA LEU A 101 -14.64 10.49 5.07
C LEU A 101 -13.25 10.97 4.68
N ARG A 102 -12.22 10.25 5.09
CA ARG A 102 -10.84 10.60 4.71
C ARG A 102 -10.63 10.56 3.19
N SER A 103 -11.30 9.63 2.48
CA SER A 103 -11.22 9.53 1.03
C SER A 103 -11.88 10.71 0.31
N ILE A 104 -12.93 11.30 0.89
CA ILE A 104 -13.60 12.49 0.36
C ILE A 104 -12.74 13.74 0.54
N TYR A 105 -12.11 13.89 1.70
CA TYR A 105 -11.30 15.09 2.01
C TYR A 105 -9.88 15.02 1.44
N ASN A 106 -9.33 13.84 1.29
CA ASN A 106 -8.01 13.65 0.72
C ASN A 106 -8.16 13.02 -0.67
N ASP A 107 -7.41 13.57 -1.61
CA ASP A 107 -7.24 13.04 -2.96
C ASP A 107 -6.67 11.60 -2.89
N SER A 108 -7.57 10.65 -2.66
CA SER A 108 -7.18 9.25 -2.45
C SER A 108 -7.09 8.51 -3.78
N ARG A 109 -6.31 7.43 -3.79
CA ARG A 109 -6.20 6.55 -4.97
C ARG A 109 -7.56 6.00 -5.44
N THR A 110 -8.56 5.96 -4.57
CA THR A 110 -9.92 5.51 -4.89
C THR A 110 -10.70 6.48 -5.78
N GLY A 111 -10.37 7.77 -5.76
CA GLY A 111 -10.95 8.80 -6.60
C GLY A 111 -10.16 9.10 -7.89
N TYR A 112 -9.15 8.28 -8.22
CA TYR A 112 -8.32 8.52 -9.40
C TYR A 112 -9.07 8.19 -10.70
N GLU A 113 -9.35 9.20 -11.50
CA GLU A 113 -10.03 9.08 -12.79
C GLU A 113 -9.05 8.70 -13.92
N GLY A 114 -8.46 7.50 -13.84
CA GLY A 114 -7.39 7.07 -14.74
C GLY A 114 -7.74 7.14 -16.22
N ASN A 115 -8.96 6.82 -16.60
CA ASN A 115 -9.42 6.90 -17.99
C ASN A 115 -9.45 8.35 -18.50
N LYS A 116 -9.98 9.28 -17.71
CA LYS A 116 -10.03 10.71 -18.08
C LYS A 116 -8.63 11.30 -18.24
N ILE A 117 -7.74 10.98 -17.30
CA ILE A 117 -6.35 11.44 -17.34
C ILE A 117 -5.63 10.87 -18.56
N ALA A 118 -5.80 9.58 -18.86
CA ALA A 118 -5.21 8.94 -20.01
C ALA A 118 -5.67 9.58 -21.35
N LEU A 119 -6.97 9.86 -21.49
CA LEU A 119 -7.51 10.53 -22.66
C LEU A 119 -6.95 11.96 -22.83
N GLN A 120 -6.80 12.69 -21.74
CA GLN A 120 -6.19 14.03 -21.79
C GLN A 120 -4.71 13.93 -22.18
N ILE A 121 -3.96 12.99 -21.61
CA ILE A 121 -2.55 12.77 -21.96
C ILE A 121 -2.41 12.37 -23.42
N GLU A 122 -3.27 11.47 -23.92
CA GLU A 122 -3.24 11.05 -25.32
C GLU A 122 -3.55 12.23 -26.28
N LYS A 123 -4.53 13.06 -25.93
CA LYS A 123 -4.86 14.26 -26.68
C LYS A 123 -3.68 15.23 -26.73
N GLU A 124 -3.05 15.51 -25.61
CA GLU A 124 -1.89 16.37 -25.52
C GLU A 124 -0.68 15.77 -26.26
N TRP A 125 -0.48 14.47 -26.16
CA TRP A 125 0.59 13.78 -26.88
C TRP A 125 0.47 13.96 -28.40
N LYS A 126 -0.74 13.78 -28.95
CA LYS A 126 -1.02 13.94 -30.37
C LYS A 126 -0.74 15.38 -30.91
N THR A 127 -0.72 16.40 -30.05
CA THR A 127 -0.32 17.76 -30.42
C THR A 127 1.20 17.93 -30.51
N ILE A 128 1.96 17.06 -29.79
CA ILE A 128 3.42 17.17 -29.65
C ILE A 128 4.13 16.21 -30.60
N SER A 129 3.61 14.99 -30.75
CA SER A 129 4.23 13.94 -31.57
C SER A 129 3.21 13.18 -32.37
N LYS A 130 3.62 12.67 -33.54
CA LYS A 130 2.84 11.75 -34.38
C LYS A 130 3.08 10.30 -33.99
N ASP A 131 4.13 10.01 -33.21
CA ASP A 131 4.49 8.68 -32.78
C ASP A 131 3.57 8.22 -31.63
N GLU A 132 3.39 6.91 -31.48
CA GLU A 132 2.66 6.35 -30.36
C GLU A 132 3.50 6.38 -29.08
N ILE A 133 2.84 6.55 -27.91
CA ILE A 133 3.49 6.45 -26.61
C ILE A 133 3.96 5.01 -26.41
N SER A 134 5.26 4.77 -26.46
CA SER A 134 5.81 3.41 -26.31
C SER A 134 6.08 3.05 -24.85
N ASN A 135 6.32 4.04 -24.01
CA ASN A 135 6.76 3.83 -22.63
C ASN A 135 6.08 4.83 -21.69
N VAL A 136 5.77 4.37 -20.48
CA VAL A 136 5.30 5.20 -19.37
C VAL A 136 6.13 4.93 -18.13
N GLY A 137 6.38 5.93 -17.32
CA GLY A 137 7.30 5.77 -16.21
C GLY A 137 7.03 6.59 -14.99
N PHE A 138 7.88 6.41 -13.99
CA PHE A 138 8.01 7.00 -12.70
C PHE A 138 7.42 6.14 -11.57
N SER A 139 6.22 6.40 -11.09
CA SER A 139 5.66 5.65 -9.98
C SER A 139 4.90 4.42 -10.49
N GLU A 140 5.13 3.28 -9.87
CA GLU A 140 4.49 2.01 -10.22
C GLU A 140 2.97 2.16 -10.38
N TRP A 141 2.34 2.89 -9.47
CA TRP A 141 0.89 3.03 -9.46
C TRP A 141 0.37 3.94 -10.58
N TYR A 142 0.93 5.14 -10.76
CA TYR A 142 0.49 6.08 -11.79
C TYR A 142 0.84 5.59 -13.19
N ALA A 143 2.05 5.08 -13.39
CA ALA A 143 2.49 4.54 -14.68
C ALA A 143 1.69 3.28 -15.06
N GLY A 144 1.41 2.39 -14.11
CA GLY A 144 0.58 1.21 -14.34
C GLY A 144 -0.85 1.56 -14.73
N ASN A 145 -1.48 2.51 -14.03
CA ASN A 145 -2.82 3.00 -14.39
C ASN A 145 -2.83 3.69 -15.76
N LEU A 146 -1.86 4.54 -16.05
CA LEU A 146 -1.77 5.21 -17.33
C LEU A 146 -1.59 4.19 -18.47
N SER A 147 -0.70 3.22 -18.32
CA SER A 147 -0.52 2.13 -19.28
C SER A 147 -1.79 1.31 -19.51
N TYR A 148 -2.54 1.04 -18.46
CA TYR A 148 -3.79 0.27 -18.54
C TYR A 148 -4.87 1.00 -19.35
N HIS A 149 -4.99 2.32 -19.19
CA HIS A 149 -6.04 3.13 -19.81
C HIS A 149 -5.66 3.68 -21.21
N LEU A 150 -4.39 3.72 -21.58
CA LEU A 150 -3.96 4.09 -22.92
C LEU A 150 -4.27 2.96 -23.92
N SER A 151 -4.70 3.33 -25.13
CA SER A 151 -5.15 2.38 -26.18
C SER A 151 -4.06 1.39 -26.59
N ASN A 152 -2.82 1.83 -26.69
CA ASN A 152 -1.68 1.02 -27.13
C ASN A 152 -0.93 0.28 -25.99
N ARG A 153 -1.36 0.45 -24.74
CA ARG A 153 -0.79 -0.19 -23.54
C ARG A 153 0.74 -0.14 -23.47
N PRO A 154 1.33 1.05 -23.39
CA PRO A 154 2.78 1.23 -23.38
C PRO A 154 3.45 0.48 -22.23
N LYS A 155 4.74 0.14 -22.42
CA LYS A 155 5.53 -0.55 -21.39
C LYS A 155 5.77 0.36 -20.19
N VAL A 156 5.63 -0.22 -18.97
CA VAL A 156 5.89 0.49 -17.72
C VAL A 156 7.36 0.37 -17.34
N PHE A 157 8.02 1.52 -17.08
CA PHE A 157 9.37 1.61 -16.54
C PHE A 157 9.33 2.17 -15.12
N LEU A 158 9.92 1.44 -14.18
CA LEU A 158 10.05 1.87 -12.80
C LEU A 158 11.39 2.57 -12.59
N GLU A 159 11.39 3.64 -11.80
CA GLU A 159 12.57 4.46 -11.53
C GLU A 159 13.73 3.68 -10.87
N GLU A 160 13.40 2.60 -10.13
CA GLU A 160 14.36 1.78 -9.38
C GLU A 160 15.41 1.08 -10.28
N ASN A 161 15.20 1.02 -11.58
CA ASN A 161 16.05 0.25 -12.51
C ASN A 161 17.23 1.03 -13.12
N ASN A 162 17.50 2.27 -12.72
CA ASN A 162 18.57 3.13 -13.24
C ASN A 162 18.75 3.12 -14.79
N LYS A 163 17.71 2.70 -15.51
CA LYS A 163 17.71 2.65 -16.98
C LYS A 163 17.12 3.93 -17.51
N PHE A 164 17.77 4.47 -18.54
CA PHE A 164 17.25 5.62 -19.30
C PHE A 164 15.91 5.25 -19.93
N TYR A 165 14.97 6.18 -19.87
CA TYR A 165 13.70 6.04 -20.57
C TYR A 165 13.94 5.94 -22.07
N LYS A 166 13.43 4.86 -22.68
CA LYS A 166 13.43 4.74 -24.14
C LYS A 166 12.34 5.64 -24.69
N LYS A 167 12.66 6.44 -25.69
CA LYS A 167 11.73 7.30 -26.40
C LYS A 167 10.82 6.49 -27.34
N PRO A 168 9.61 6.92 -27.60
CA PRO A 168 8.86 8.01 -26.94
C PRO A 168 8.29 7.56 -25.58
N ALA A 169 8.30 8.45 -24.57
CA ALA A 169 7.89 8.11 -23.21
C ALA A 169 7.09 9.23 -22.54
N VAL A 170 6.19 8.83 -21.63
CA VAL A 170 5.46 9.74 -20.75
C VAL A 170 5.76 9.39 -19.30
N ILE A 171 6.14 10.38 -18.52
CA ILE A 171 6.36 10.26 -17.07
C ILE A 171 5.24 10.98 -16.36
N ILE A 172 4.63 10.32 -15.38
CA ILE A 172 3.52 10.88 -14.61
C ILE A 172 3.76 10.75 -13.11
N ALA A 173 3.51 11.84 -12.39
CA ALA A 173 3.59 11.92 -10.95
C ALA A 173 2.54 12.89 -10.40
N LYS A 174 2.48 13.00 -9.07
CA LYS A 174 1.65 13.98 -8.38
C LYS A 174 2.53 14.81 -7.45
N ASP A 175 2.28 16.15 -7.43
CA ASP A 175 2.91 17.11 -6.53
C ASP A 175 4.47 17.17 -6.58
N ILE A 176 5.06 16.96 -7.77
CA ILE A 176 6.51 17.05 -7.98
C ILE A 176 6.90 18.33 -8.74
N GLY A 177 6.00 18.83 -9.58
CA GLY A 177 6.24 19.99 -10.41
C GLY A 177 7.22 19.76 -11.57
N PRO A 178 7.75 20.83 -12.19
CA PRO A 178 8.64 20.74 -13.35
C PRO A 178 9.95 19.97 -13.10
N SER A 179 10.35 19.79 -11.83
CA SER A 179 11.51 18.98 -11.46
C SER A 179 11.38 17.51 -11.88
N LEU A 180 10.15 17.05 -12.16
CA LEU A 180 9.88 15.73 -12.72
C LEU A 180 10.65 15.50 -14.02
N CYS A 181 10.77 16.52 -14.87
CA CYS A 181 11.44 16.46 -16.16
C CYS A 181 12.97 16.61 -16.07
N ASN A 182 13.50 17.12 -14.96
CA ASN A 182 14.93 17.43 -14.80
C ASN A 182 15.72 16.33 -14.07
N ARG A 183 15.23 15.10 -14.07
CA ARG A 183 15.91 13.99 -13.37
C ARG A 183 17.13 13.48 -14.13
N LYS A 184 18.14 13.02 -13.38
CA LYS A 184 19.44 12.52 -13.91
C LYS A 184 19.31 11.43 -14.99
N ASN A 185 18.21 10.67 -14.97
CA ASN A 185 17.96 9.57 -15.90
C ASN A 185 17.30 10.02 -17.21
N ILE A 186 17.00 11.32 -17.35
CA ILE A 186 16.36 11.90 -18.53
C ILE A 186 17.39 12.75 -19.26
N ASN A 187 18.24 12.11 -20.03
CA ASN A 187 19.23 12.81 -20.86
C ASN A 187 18.68 13.02 -22.28
N VAL A 188 17.72 13.94 -22.42
CA VAL A 188 17.01 14.15 -23.67
C VAL A 188 16.79 15.62 -23.95
N LYS A 189 16.96 16.04 -25.23
CA LYS A 189 16.81 17.43 -25.69
C LYS A 189 15.34 17.86 -25.83
N ASN A 190 14.42 16.93 -26.11
CA ASN A 190 13.02 17.24 -26.43
C ASN A 190 12.12 16.76 -25.29
N ILE A 191 11.85 17.67 -24.36
CA ILE A 191 11.02 17.41 -23.17
C ILE A 191 10.00 18.53 -23.02
N VAL A 192 8.74 18.17 -22.81
CA VAL A 192 7.67 19.11 -22.51
C VAL A 192 7.00 18.74 -21.20
N TYR A 193 6.96 19.69 -20.27
CA TYR A 193 6.21 19.58 -19.03
C TYR A 193 4.82 20.16 -19.19
N LYS A 194 3.80 19.43 -18.70
CA LYS A 194 2.43 19.93 -18.56
C LYS A 194 1.82 19.43 -17.25
N LYS A 195 0.94 20.23 -16.67
CA LYS A 195 0.10 19.81 -15.55
C LYS A 195 -1.28 19.42 -16.08
N ILE A 196 -1.70 18.17 -15.85
CA ILE A 196 -2.96 17.61 -16.30
C ILE A 196 -3.73 17.11 -15.09
N ASP A 197 -4.86 17.72 -14.80
CA ASP A 197 -5.78 17.33 -13.71
C ASP A 197 -5.05 17.03 -12.37
N ASN A 198 -4.29 18.01 -11.86
CA ASN A 198 -3.43 17.92 -10.67
C ASN A 198 -2.27 16.91 -10.74
N HIS A 199 -1.99 16.35 -11.92
CA HIS A 199 -0.83 15.49 -12.12
C HIS A 199 0.22 16.20 -12.95
N ASP A 200 1.47 16.01 -12.55
CA ASP A 200 2.64 16.48 -13.28
C ASP A 200 2.99 15.46 -14.34
N VAL A 201 3.03 15.89 -15.59
CA VAL A 201 3.29 15.03 -16.75
C VAL A 201 4.48 15.57 -17.53
N CYS A 202 5.42 14.68 -17.81
CA CYS A 202 6.58 14.97 -18.62
C CYS A 202 6.54 14.13 -19.91
N PHE A 203 6.46 14.77 -21.04
CA PHE A 203 6.50 14.17 -22.36
C PHE A 203 7.94 14.16 -22.88
N ILE A 204 8.42 13.00 -23.31
CA ILE A 204 9.79 12.78 -23.82
C ILE A 204 9.68 12.20 -25.23
N PHE A 205 10.17 12.95 -26.22
CA PHE A 205 10.07 12.60 -27.65
C PHE A 205 11.33 12.85 -28.43
#